data_eecd62e026b7fc82eb5bdbfc1c19e8e6
#
_entry.id   eecd62e026b7fc82eb5bdbfc1c19e8e6
#
_cell.length_a   1.000
_cell.length_b   1.000
_cell.length_c   1.000
_cell.angle_alpha   90.00
_cell.angle_beta   90.00
_cell.angle_gamma   90.00
#
_symmetry.space_group_name_H-M   'P 1'
#
loop_
_entity.id
_entity.type
_entity.pdbx_description
1 polymer ?
#
loop_
_entity_poly.entity_id
_entity_poly.type
_entity_poly.pdbx_seq_one_letter_code
_entity_poly.pdbx_strand_id
1 'polypeptide(L)'
;MKTEIFNSAIKNRNSVRFVYGLNEYMIEPYYITREKSGSKVVYGKVYNSSEIRKFNYSRIANIKVLENKRFSPIIPIIPLAS
;
A
#
# COMPACT_ATOMS: atom_id res chain seq x y z
N MET A 1 -5.93 -3.92 -11.88
CA MET A 1 -4.47 -3.91 -11.79
C MET A 1 -4.05 -3.47 -10.42
N LYS A 2 -2.77 -3.12 -10.24
CA LYS A 2 -2.24 -2.79 -8.90
C LYS A 2 -2.96 -1.62 -8.25
N THR A 3 -3.24 -0.56 -9.02
CA THR A 3 -3.93 0.61 -8.48
C THR A 3 -5.30 0.25 -7.91
N GLU A 4 -6.05 -0.57 -8.62
CA GLU A 4 -7.37 -0.99 -8.16
C GLU A 4 -7.28 -1.81 -6.88
N ILE A 5 -6.31 -2.71 -6.82
CA ILE A 5 -6.10 -3.55 -5.65
C ILE A 5 -5.76 -2.71 -4.43
N PHE A 6 -4.77 -1.81 -4.56
CA PHE A 6 -4.37 -0.96 -3.44
C PHE A 6 -5.46 0.04 -3.07
N ASN A 7 -6.14 0.61 -4.06
CA ASN A 7 -7.20 1.58 -3.79
C ASN A 7 -8.33 0.92 -3.00
N SER A 8 -8.72 -0.29 -3.39
CA SER A 8 -9.74 -1.03 -2.67
C SER A 8 -9.30 -1.37 -1.25
N ALA A 9 -8.04 -1.79 -1.09
CA ALA A 9 -7.51 -2.10 0.24
C ALA A 9 -7.49 -0.86 1.13
N ILE A 10 -7.11 0.29 0.58
CA ILE A 10 -7.12 1.55 1.33
C ILE A 10 -8.53 1.90 1.78
N LYS A 11 -9.50 1.81 0.88
CA LYS A 11 -10.90 2.14 1.20
C LYS A 11 -11.46 1.22 2.27
N ASN A 12 -11.10 -0.05 2.23
CA ASN A 12 -11.61 -1.05 3.16
C ASN A 12 -10.75 -1.21 4.40
N ARG A 13 -9.66 -0.46 4.52
CA ARG A 13 -8.72 -0.54 5.65
C ARG A 13 -8.13 -1.94 5.78
N ASN A 14 -7.83 -2.59 4.67
CA ASN A 14 -7.25 -3.93 4.66
C ASN A 14 -5.73 -3.85 4.54
N SER A 15 -5.05 -4.70 5.30
CA SER A 15 -3.61 -4.88 5.12
C SER A 15 -3.33 -5.63 3.83
N VAL A 16 -2.16 -5.42 3.25
CA VAL A 16 -1.76 -6.03 1.99
C VAL A 16 -0.37 -6.62 2.15
N ARG A 17 -0.19 -7.83 1.65
CA ARG A 17 1.11 -8.50 1.63
C ARG A 17 1.61 -8.60 0.19
N PHE A 18 2.90 -8.40 -0.01
CA PHE A 18 3.51 -8.52 -1.34
C PHE A 18 5.00 -8.75 -1.23
N VAL A 19 5.60 -9.13 -2.36
CA VAL A 19 7.05 -9.25 -2.48
C VAL A 19 7.58 -7.95 -3.08
N TYR A 20 8.60 -7.39 -2.47
CA TYR A 20 9.24 -6.17 -2.93
C TYR A 20 10.74 -6.40 -3.02
N GLY A 21 11.24 -6.47 -4.25
CA GLY A 21 12.62 -6.90 -4.47
C GLY A 21 12.78 -8.35 -4.02
N LEU A 22 13.63 -8.58 -3.05
CA LEU A 22 13.89 -9.92 -2.53
C LEU A 22 13.19 -10.18 -1.20
N ASN A 23 12.40 -9.22 -0.70
CA ASN A 23 11.80 -9.33 0.62
C ASN A 23 10.29 -9.32 0.54
N GLU A 24 9.67 -9.99 1.50
CA GLU A 24 8.22 -9.95 1.64
C GLU A 24 7.85 -8.87 2.67
N TYR A 25 6.83 -8.09 2.32
CA TYR A 25 6.33 -7.03 3.20
C TYR A 25 4.83 -7.20 3.42
N MET A 26 4.39 -6.82 4.61
CA MET A 26 2.97 -6.61 4.89
C MET A 26 2.80 -5.17 5.33
N ILE A 27 1.89 -4.45 4.69
CA ILE A 27 1.69 -3.03 4.97
C ILE A 27 0.22 -2.71 5.18
N GLU A 28 0.00 -1.57 5.84
CA GLU A 28 -1.30 -0.93 5.92
C GLU A 28 -1.27 0.21 4.92
N PRO A 29 -1.87 0.06 3.73
CA PRO A 29 -1.72 1.07 2.69
C PRO A 29 -2.55 2.31 2.99
N TYR A 30 -1.96 3.48 2.77
CA TYR A 30 -2.58 4.75 3.10
C TYR A 30 -2.99 5.57 1.89
N TYR A 31 -2.10 5.70 0.90
CA TYR A 31 -2.44 6.43 -0.32
C TYR A 31 -1.49 6.07 -1.46
N ILE A 32 -1.94 6.38 -2.67
CA ILE A 32 -1.22 6.14 -3.91
C ILE A 32 -0.91 7.49 -4.53
N THR A 33 0.29 7.63 -5.07
CA THR A 33 0.65 8.85 -5.77
C THR A 33 1.59 8.53 -6.92
N ARG A 34 1.88 9.55 -7.73
CA ARG A 34 2.81 9.43 -8.84
C ARG A 34 3.99 10.37 -8.59
N GLU A 35 5.18 9.85 -8.73
CA GLU A 35 6.40 10.64 -8.57
C GLU A 35 6.67 11.48 -9.81
N LYS A 36 7.60 12.43 -9.69
CA LYS A 36 8.00 13.29 -10.82
C LYS A 36 8.48 12.48 -12.01
N SER A 37 9.10 11.33 -11.75
CA SER A 37 9.57 10.43 -12.81
C SER A 37 8.43 9.77 -13.57
N GLY A 38 7.20 9.87 -13.08
CA GLY A 38 6.05 9.19 -13.66
C GLY A 38 5.72 7.86 -13.01
N SER A 39 6.58 7.38 -12.12
CA SER A 39 6.37 6.09 -11.44
C SER A 39 5.25 6.19 -10.42
N LYS A 40 4.36 5.20 -10.40
CA LYS A 40 3.36 5.10 -9.36
C LYS A 40 3.93 4.43 -8.13
N VAL A 41 3.56 4.96 -6.97
CA VAL A 41 4.02 4.43 -5.68
C VAL A 41 2.85 4.36 -4.72
N VAL A 42 2.93 3.42 -3.77
CA VAL A 42 1.99 3.33 -2.67
C VAL A 42 2.73 3.60 -1.37
N TYR A 43 2.13 4.42 -0.52
CA TYR A 43 2.64 4.68 0.82
C TYR A 43 1.83 3.88 1.82
N GLY A 44 2.50 3.28 2.77
CA GLY A 44 1.83 2.54 3.81
C GLY A 44 2.73 2.33 5.02
N LYS A 45 2.09 1.97 6.12
CA LYS A 45 2.79 1.65 7.35
C LYS A 45 3.19 0.18 7.31
N VAL A 46 4.46 -0.11 7.59
CA VAL A 46 4.91 -1.49 7.69
C VAL A 46 4.24 -2.13 8.90
N TYR A 47 3.68 -3.33 8.70
CA TYR A 47 2.93 -4.02 9.73
C TYR A 47 3.78 -4.21 10.99
N ASN A 48 3.16 -3.99 12.13
CA ASN A 48 3.81 -4.14 13.44
C ASN A 48 4.98 -3.18 13.63
N SER A 49 4.91 -2.02 13.00
CA SER A 49 5.95 -1.00 13.04
C SER A 49 5.27 0.36 12.97
N SER A 50 5.99 1.43 13.34
CA SER A 50 5.51 2.79 13.14
C SER A 50 6.08 3.43 11.87
N GLU A 51 6.82 2.65 11.09
CA GLU A 51 7.49 3.15 9.90
C GLU A 51 6.54 3.27 8.72
N ILE A 52 6.50 4.46 8.10
CA ILE A 52 5.77 4.71 6.86
C ILE A 52 6.78 4.62 5.72
N ARG A 53 6.50 3.78 4.73
CA ARG A 53 7.41 3.59 3.60
C ARG A 53 6.70 3.77 2.27
N LYS A 54 7.49 4.09 1.27
CA LYS A 54 7.07 4.21 -0.11
C LYS A 54 7.50 2.96 -0.88
N PHE A 55 6.58 2.42 -1.68
CA PHE A 55 6.86 1.23 -2.49
C PHE A 55 6.54 1.53 -3.94
N ASN A 56 7.52 1.33 -4.81
CA ASN A 56 7.36 1.57 -6.24
C ASN A 56 6.62 0.39 -6.87
N TYR A 57 5.58 0.67 -7.64
CA TYR A 57 4.76 -0.36 -8.28
C TYR A 57 5.56 -1.35 -9.11
N SER A 58 6.59 -0.87 -9.80
CA SER A 58 7.36 -1.71 -10.71
C SER A 58 8.11 -2.84 -10.00
N ARG A 59 8.28 -2.71 -8.68
CA ARG A 59 9.00 -3.70 -7.89
C ARG A 59 8.10 -4.54 -7.01
N ILE A 60 6.80 -4.33 -7.08
CA ILE A 60 5.81 -5.06 -6.28
C ILE A 60 5.31 -6.26 -7.07
N ALA A 61 5.34 -7.43 -6.43
CA ALA A 61 4.83 -8.66 -7.03
C ALA A 61 4.07 -9.47 -6.00
N ASN A 62 3.25 -10.41 -6.47
CA ASN A 62 2.55 -11.38 -5.62
C ASN A 62 1.69 -10.70 -4.55
N ILE A 63 0.85 -9.78 -4.97
CA ILE A 63 0.01 -8.99 -4.06
C ILE A 63 -1.12 -9.86 -3.50
N LYS A 64 -1.29 -9.81 -2.18
CA LYS A 64 -2.40 -10.50 -1.50
C LYS A 64 -3.05 -9.55 -0.52
N VAL A 65 -4.34 -9.30 -0.70
CA VAL A 65 -5.12 -8.47 0.23
C VAL A 65 -5.59 -9.34 1.37
N LEU A 66 -5.39 -8.87 2.60
CA LEU A 66 -5.78 -9.59 3.82
C LEU A 66 -7.08 -8.99 4.33
N GLU A 67 -8.19 -9.47 3.78
CA GLU A 67 -9.51 -8.85 4.01
C GLU A 67 -9.99 -8.99 5.45
N ASN A 68 -9.45 -9.96 6.17
CA ASN A 68 -9.81 -10.16 7.57
C ASN A 68 -8.94 -9.36 8.54
N LYS A 69 -8.00 -8.56 8.01
CA LYS A 69 -7.12 -7.73 8.82
C LYS A 69 -7.37 -6.26 8.49
N ARG A 70 -8.20 -5.63 9.32
CA ARG A 70 -8.49 -4.20 9.17
C ARG A 70 -7.63 -3.41 10.14
N PHE A 71 -7.30 -2.18 9.75
CA PHE A 71 -6.43 -1.33 10.55
C PHE A 71 -7.04 0.04 10.75
N SER A 72 -6.57 0.75 11.79
CA SER A 72 -6.90 2.14 12.02
C SER A 72 -5.69 2.97 11.59
N PRO A 73 -5.85 3.89 10.63
CA PRO A 73 -4.71 4.67 10.16
C PRO A 73 -4.20 5.59 11.26
N ILE A 74 -2.87 5.73 11.33
CA ILE A 74 -2.25 6.64 12.29
C ILE A 74 -2.09 8.05 11.71
N ILE A 75 -2.33 8.20 10.41
CA ILE A 75 -2.37 9.49 9.73
C ILE A 75 -3.63 9.53 8.88
N PRO A 76 -4.12 10.72 8.50
CA PRO A 76 -5.29 10.81 7.64
C PRO A 76 -5.04 10.11 6.30
N ILE A 77 -6.02 9.34 5.86
CA ILE A 77 -5.97 8.73 4.54
C ILE A 77 -6.41 9.77 3.52
N ILE A 78 -5.63 9.91 2.47
CA ILE A 78 -5.94 10.82 1.38
C ILE A 78 -6.46 9.98 0.22
N PRO A 79 -7.76 10.06 -0.10
CA PRO A 79 -8.28 9.29 -1.23
C PRO A 79 -7.61 9.73 -2.52
N LEU A 80 -7.42 8.77 -3.41
CA LEU A 80 -6.85 9.06 -4.71
C LEU A 80 -7.86 9.88 -5.50
N ALA A 81 -7.48 11.10 -5.86
CA ALA A 81 -8.31 11.93 -6.72
C ALA A 81 -8.30 11.33 -8.13
N SER A 82 -9.44 11.09 -8.65
CA SER A 82 -9.60 10.51 -9.98
C SER A 82 -9.83 11.58 -11.04
#